data_1be10241a6a5ea613d93f93ccc276fe7
#
_entry.id   1be10241a6a5ea613d93f93ccc276fe7
#
_cell.length_a   1.000
_cell.length_b   1.000
_cell.length_c   1.000
_cell.angle_alpha   90.00
_cell.angle_beta   90.00
_cell.angle_gamma   90.00
#
_symmetry.space_group_name_H-M   'P 1'
#
loop_
_entity.id
_entity.type
_entity.pdbx_description
1 polymer ?
#
loop_
_entity_poly.entity_id
_entity_poly.type
_entity_poly.pdbx_seq_one_letter_code
_entity_poly.pdbx_strand_id
1 'polypeptide(L)'
;MQSPLSNKEKYVSLVTFRRDGRAVATPVWFAAMGEEFGVITETTVGKVKRIRNNPRVTVQVCDFSGNAVPAGDPKSQPVLNATARLVTGADAVRVRKAIAKKYGLTYMGFAVYWNVSNLLGRVRGKADDSPETAILFRLVA
;
A
#
# COMPACT_ATOMS: atom_id res chain seq x y z
N MET A 1 -13.20 -18.99 -6.87
CA MET A 1 -12.68 -18.08 -7.91
C MET A 1 -11.39 -17.43 -7.46
N GLN A 2 -10.42 -17.41 -8.34
CA GLN A 2 -9.18 -16.71 -8.04
C GLN A 2 -9.41 -15.19 -8.17
N SER A 3 -8.83 -14.43 -7.25
CA SER A 3 -8.85 -12.98 -7.34
C SER A 3 -8.09 -12.52 -8.58
N PRO A 4 -8.55 -11.46 -9.28
CA PRO A 4 -7.80 -10.88 -10.40
C PRO A 4 -6.45 -10.27 -9.97
N LEU A 5 -6.24 -10.04 -8.68
CA LEU A 5 -4.95 -9.63 -8.13
C LEU A 5 -4.37 -10.78 -7.31
N SER A 6 -3.23 -11.31 -7.74
CA SER A 6 -2.55 -12.41 -7.05
C SER A 6 -1.67 -11.90 -5.92
N ASN A 7 -1.74 -12.55 -4.74
CA ASN A 7 -0.85 -12.25 -3.63
C ASN A 7 0.62 -12.59 -3.92
N LYS A 8 0.91 -13.26 -5.02
CA LYS A 8 2.28 -13.55 -5.44
C LYS A 8 2.99 -12.35 -6.07
N GLU A 9 2.23 -11.36 -6.52
CA GLU A 9 2.82 -10.14 -7.09
C GLU A 9 3.49 -9.32 -5.99
N LYS A 10 4.62 -8.67 -6.33
CA LYS A 10 5.43 -7.94 -5.34
C LYS A 10 4.97 -6.51 -5.13
N TYR A 11 4.54 -5.84 -6.20
CA TYR A 11 4.20 -4.42 -6.17
C TYR A 11 2.93 -4.16 -6.94
N VAL A 12 2.14 -3.23 -6.43
CA VAL A 12 1.06 -2.63 -7.20
C VAL A 12 1.25 -1.11 -7.21
N SER A 13 0.91 -0.49 -8.34
CA SER A 13 0.75 0.94 -8.43
C SER A 13 -0.62 1.27 -7.84
N LEU A 14 -0.62 1.88 -6.67
CA LEU A 14 -1.84 2.34 -6.02
C LEU A 14 -2.11 3.77 -6.48
N VAL A 15 -3.21 3.99 -7.18
CA VAL A 15 -3.60 5.29 -7.68
C VAL A 15 -4.70 5.86 -6.81
N THR A 16 -4.44 7.03 -6.22
CA THR A 16 -5.39 7.79 -5.45
C THR A 16 -5.69 9.10 -6.18
N PHE A 17 -6.77 9.77 -5.81
CA PHE A 17 -7.25 10.93 -6.57
C PHE A 17 -7.29 12.18 -5.70
N ARG A 18 -6.75 13.28 -6.22
CA ARG A 18 -6.83 14.59 -5.59
C ARG A 18 -8.26 15.12 -5.69
N ARG A 19 -8.56 16.18 -4.94
CA ARG A 19 -9.89 16.81 -4.96
C ARG A 19 -10.30 17.28 -6.36
N ASP A 20 -9.33 17.71 -7.17
CA ASP A 20 -9.57 18.15 -8.56
C ASP A 20 -9.64 16.99 -9.56
N GLY A 21 -9.56 15.74 -9.07
CA GLY A 21 -9.64 14.55 -9.90
C GLY A 21 -8.32 14.04 -10.44
N ARG A 22 -7.21 14.76 -10.25
CA ARG A 22 -5.90 14.31 -10.74
C ARG A 22 -5.45 13.05 -10.02
N ALA A 23 -4.95 12.10 -10.80
CA ALA A 23 -4.45 10.82 -10.28
C ALA A 23 -3.02 10.96 -9.76
N VAL A 24 -2.73 10.28 -8.64
CA VAL A 24 -1.39 10.18 -8.08
C VAL A 24 -1.09 8.70 -7.86
N ALA A 25 -0.09 8.19 -8.58
CA ALA A 25 0.32 6.78 -8.51
C ALA A 25 1.50 6.61 -7.58
N THR A 26 1.48 5.54 -6.77
CA THR A 26 2.58 5.18 -5.89
C THR A 26 2.78 3.67 -5.92
N PRO A 27 4.01 3.15 -6.18
CA PRO A 27 4.27 1.73 -6.03
C PRO A 27 4.27 1.35 -4.55
N VAL A 28 3.57 0.30 -4.20
CA VAL A 28 3.44 -0.12 -2.79
C VAL A 28 3.54 -1.63 -2.67
N TRP A 29 3.95 -2.09 -1.49
CA TRP A 29 3.81 -3.48 -1.07
C TRP A 29 2.38 -3.71 -0.61
N PHE A 30 1.88 -4.92 -0.86
CA PHE A 30 0.54 -5.29 -0.45
C PHE A 30 0.49 -6.76 -0.03
N ALA A 31 -0.52 -7.12 0.75
CA ALA A 31 -0.76 -8.51 1.13
C ALA A 31 -2.24 -8.80 1.15
N ALA A 32 -2.61 -10.00 0.71
CA ALA A 32 -4.00 -10.44 0.76
C ALA A 32 -4.44 -10.68 2.21
N MET A 33 -5.64 -10.21 2.54
CA MET A 33 -6.24 -10.31 3.88
C MET A 33 -7.73 -10.69 3.74
N GLY A 34 -7.99 -11.93 3.34
CA GLY A 34 -9.35 -12.37 3.03
C GLY A 34 -9.83 -11.77 1.71
N GLU A 35 -10.91 -11.02 1.74
CA GLU A 35 -11.47 -10.36 0.56
C GLU A 35 -10.85 -8.97 0.30
N GLU A 36 -10.02 -8.49 1.21
CA GLU A 36 -9.34 -7.21 1.09
C GLU A 36 -7.84 -7.41 0.92
N PHE A 37 -7.14 -6.33 0.54
CA PHE A 37 -5.69 -6.27 0.46
C PHE A 37 -5.21 -5.14 1.35
N GLY A 38 -4.10 -5.38 2.06
CA GLY A 38 -3.55 -4.42 2.99
C GLY A 38 -2.28 -3.78 2.48
N VAL A 39 -2.12 -2.49 2.78
CA VAL A 39 -0.94 -1.67 2.47
C VAL A 39 -0.57 -0.89 3.72
N ILE A 40 0.71 -0.94 4.11
CA ILE A 40 1.21 -0.13 5.23
C ILE A 40 1.55 1.26 4.72
N THR A 41 1.21 2.27 5.50
CA THR A 41 1.52 3.66 5.17
C THR A 41 1.67 4.49 6.43
N GLU A 42 2.28 5.68 6.29
CA GLU A 42 2.33 6.66 7.36
C GLU A 42 1.05 7.48 7.38
N THR A 43 0.62 7.89 8.56
CA THR A 43 -0.64 8.63 8.76
C THR A 43 -0.67 9.97 8.02
N THR A 44 0.49 10.60 7.85
CA THR A 44 0.59 11.96 7.32
C THR A 44 0.86 12.03 5.82
N VAL A 45 1.05 10.88 5.14
CA VAL A 45 1.35 10.90 3.71
C VAL A 45 0.13 11.29 2.87
N GLY A 46 0.40 11.83 1.68
CA GLY A 46 -0.64 12.36 0.80
C GLY A 46 -1.71 11.34 0.41
N LYS A 47 -1.33 10.06 0.20
CA LYS A 47 -2.32 9.03 -0.17
C LYS A 47 -3.36 8.79 0.93
N VAL A 48 -2.99 8.94 2.21
CA VAL A 48 -3.94 8.84 3.31
C VAL A 48 -4.97 9.96 3.22
N LYS A 49 -4.52 11.20 2.99
CA LYS A 49 -5.41 12.34 2.84
C LYS A 49 -6.34 12.18 1.63
N ARG A 50 -5.79 11.71 0.50
CA ARG A 50 -6.59 11.51 -0.72
C ARG A 50 -7.65 10.44 -0.53
N ILE A 51 -7.33 9.32 0.13
CA ILE A 51 -8.29 8.25 0.41
C ILE A 51 -9.37 8.74 1.38
N ARG A 52 -9.00 9.54 2.37
CA ARG A 52 -9.98 10.12 3.30
C ARG A 52 -11.00 11.00 2.59
N ASN A 53 -10.57 11.73 1.56
CA ASN A 53 -11.44 12.58 0.77
C ASN A 53 -12.18 11.82 -0.34
N ASN A 54 -11.55 10.78 -0.89
CA ASN A 54 -12.12 9.97 -1.97
C ASN A 54 -11.64 8.52 -1.82
N PRO A 55 -12.51 7.62 -1.38
CA PRO A 55 -12.13 6.21 -1.16
C PRO A 55 -11.93 5.41 -2.44
N ARG A 56 -12.29 5.96 -3.59
CA ARG A 56 -12.06 5.29 -4.86
C ARG A 56 -10.56 5.27 -5.18
N VAL A 57 -10.06 4.09 -5.53
CA VAL A 57 -8.66 3.91 -5.95
C VAL A 57 -8.63 2.97 -7.14
N THR A 58 -7.48 2.95 -7.83
CA THR A 58 -7.19 1.88 -8.79
C THR A 58 -5.87 1.22 -8.43
N VAL A 59 -5.71 -0.04 -8.81
CA VAL A 59 -4.47 -0.78 -8.59
C VAL A 59 -4.10 -1.51 -9.87
N GLN A 60 -2.80 -1.58 -10.14
CA GLN A 60 -2.27 -2.31 -11.28
C GLN A 60 -0.92 -2.90 -10.89
N VAL A 61 -0.69 -4.16 -11.23
CA VAL A 61 0.61 -4.79 -10.99
C VAL A 61 1.70 -3.98 -11.68
N CYS A 62 2.77 -3.70 -10.95
CA CYS A 62 3.88 -2.89 -11.45
C CYS A 62 5.22 -3.44 -10.93
N ASP A 63 6.31 -2.82 -11.40
CA ASP A 63 7.64 -3.10 -10.90
C ASP A 63 7.99 -2.18 -9.72
N PHE A 64 9.22 -2.31 -9.23
CA PHE A 64 9.75 -1.51 -8.13
C PHE A 64 9.66 0.00 -8.40
N SER A 65 9.80 0.41 -9.66
CA SER A 65 9.75 1.83 -10.03
C SER A 65 8.33 2.35 -10.29
N GLY A 66 7.34 1.47 -10.21
CA GLY A 66 5.95 1.84 -10.45
C GLY A 66 5.51 1.69 -11.90
N ASN A 67 6.33 1.10 -12.76
CA ASN A 67 6.01 0.91 -14.17
C ASN A 67 5.25 -0.40 -14.37
N ALA A 68 4.07 -0.30 -14.99
CA ALA A 68 3.31 -1.47 -15.41
C ALA A 68 3.86 -2.01 -16.73
N VAL A 69 3.65 -3.31 -16.96
CA VAL A 69 3.95 -3.92 -18.26
C VAL A 69 3.05 -3.27 -19.32
N PRO A 70 3.61 -2.82 -20.47
CA PRO A 70 2.81 -2.14 -21.48
C PRO A 70 1.63 -2.95 -22.00
N ALA A 71 0.55 -2.27 -22.30
CA ALA A 71 -0.62 -2.88 -22.94
C ALA A 71 -0.19 -3.50 -24.27
N GLY A 72 -0.66 -4.69 -24.57
CA GLY A 72 -0.27 -5.44 -25.75
C GLY A 72 0.82 -6.48 -25.52
N ASP A 73 1.56 -6.38 -24.40
CA ASP A 73 2.46 -7.45 -23.96
C ASP A 73 1.63 -8.59 -23.35
N PRO A 74 1.93 -9.88 -23.67
CA PRO A 74 1.22 -10.99 -23.07
C PRO A 74 1.23 -11.03 -21.55
N LYS A 75 2.23 -10.37 -20.92
CA LYS A 75 2.36 -10.29 -19.45
C LYS A 75 1.66 -9.07 -18.85
N SER A 76 1.01 -8.25 -19.66
CA SER A 76 0.32 -7.06 -19.14
C SER A 76 -0.80 -7.44 -18.19
N GLN A 77 -0.98 -6.63 -17.15
CA GLN A 77 -2.01 -6.82 -16.15
C GLN A 77 -3.02 -5.67 -16.24
N PRO A 78 -4.30 -5.95 -16.02
CA PRO A 78 -5.31 -4.90 -16.11
C PRO A 78 -5.23 -3.91 -14.95
N VAL A 79 -5.74 -2.70 -15.20
CA VAL A 79 -6.04 -1.74 -14.13
C VAL A 79 -7.32 -2.20 -13.44
N LEU A 80 -7.27 -2.34 -12.12
CA LEU A 80 -8.39 -2.82 -11.32
C LEU A 80 -8.97 -1.68 -10.50
N ASN A 81 -10.27 -1.55 -10.50
CA ASN A 81 -10.96 -0.59 -9.64
C ASN A 81 -11.11 -1.17 -8.23
N ALA A 82 -10.98 -0.32 -7.23
CA ALA A 82 -11.09 -0.72 -5.84
C ALA A 82 -11.66 0.41 -4.98
N THR A 83 -12.14 0.03 -3.82
CA THR A 83 -12.53 0.97 -2.76
C THR A 83 -11.61 0.77 -1.57
N ALA A 84 -11.03 1.86 -1.08
CA ALA A 84 -10.08 1.83 0.03
C ALA A 84 -10.69 2.39 1.29
N ARG A 85 -10.21 1.88 2.42
CA ARG A 85 -10.52 2.43 3.75
C ARG A 85 -9.25 2.48 4.59
N LEU A 86 -9.23 3.40 5.53
CA LEU A 86 -8.10 3.56 6.44
C LEU A 86 -8.40 2.83 7.74
N VAL A 87 -7.39 2.15 8.27
CA VAL A 87 -7.50 1.45 9.56
C VAL A 87 -6.31 1.83 10.44
N THR A 88 -6.52 1.76 11.75
CA THR A 88 -5.50 2.04 12.76
C THR A 88 -5.55 0.95 13.82
N GLY A 89 -4.61 1.00 14.79
CA GLY A 89 -4.61 0.08 15.92
C GLY A 89 -4.43 -1.37 15.52
N ALA A 90 -5.26 -2.25 16.06
CA ALA A 90 -5.14 -3.70 15.87
C ALA A 90 -5.24 -4.10 14.39
N ASP A 91 -6.09 -3.44 13.61
CA ASP A 91 -6.24 -3.74 12.19
C ASP A 91 -4.98 -3.36 11.40
N ALA A 92 -4.37 -2.21 11.73
CA ALA A 92 -3.10 -1.82 11.10
C ALA A 92 -1.98 -2.80 11.45
N VAL A 93 -1.94 -3.30 12.68
CA VAL A 93 -0.98 -4.32 13.11
C VAL A 93 -1.18 -5.62 12.31
N ARG A 94 -2.41 -6.00 12.06
CA ARG A 94 -2.72 -7.19 11.25
C ARG A 94 -2.21 -7.03 9.82
N VAL A 95 -2.37 -5.86 9.22
CA VAL A 95 -1.81 -5.56 7.90
C VAL A 95 -0.30 -5.69 7.91
N ARG A 96 0.37 -5.09 8.91
CA ARG A 96 1.82 -5.18 9.04
C ARG A 96 2.29 -6.63 9.14
N LYS A 97 1.62 -7.45 9.93
CA LYS A 97 1.97 -8.87 10.07
C LYS A 97 1.80 -9.63 8.75
N ALA A 98 0.76 -9.33 7.99
CA ALA A 98 0.53 -9.96 6.69
C ALA A 98 1.64 -9.59 5.70
N ILE A 99 2.05 -8.32 5.67
CA ILE A 99 3.16 -7.84 4.85
C ILE A 99 4.47 -8.52 5.26
N ALA A 100 4.74 -8.59 6.57
CA ALA A 100 5.95 -9.24 7.09
C ALA A 100 6.01 -10.72 6.68
N LYS A 101 4.88 -11.41 6.77
CA LYS A 101 4.80 -12.82 6.39
C LYS A 101 5.06 -13.02 4.89
N LYS A 102 4.49 -12.16 4.06
CA LYS A 102 4.62 -12.26 2.59
C LYS A 102 6.04 -11.96 2.11
N TYR A 103 6.64 -10.88 2.61
CA TYR A 103 7.93 -10.39 2.11
C TYR A 103 9.14 -10.97 2.84
N GLY A 104 8.94 -11.54 4.03
CA GLY A 104 9.98 -12.28 4.76
C GLY A 104 11.23 -11.45 5.03
N LEU A 105 12.39 -11.95 4.57
CA LEU A 105 13.68 -11.30 4.82
C LEU A 105 13.77 -9.89 4.23
N THR A 106 13.11 -9.64 3.12
CA THR A 106 13.07 -8.31 2.51
C THR A 106 12.39 -7.32 3.45
N TYR A 107 11.29 -7.72 4.07
CA TYR A 107 10.59 -6.90 5.06
C TYR A 107 11.47 -6.67 6.30
N MET A 108 12.17 -7.70 6.77
CA MET A 108 13.03 -7.57 7.94
C MET A 108 14.14 -6.53 7.71
N GLY A 109 14.78 -6.55 6.54
CA GLY A 109 15.76 -5.55 6.18
C GLY A 109 15.19 -4.14 6.16
N PHE A 110 14.02 -3.98 5.58
CA PHE A 110 13.31 -2.70 5.55
C PHE A 110 12.94 -2.23 6.96
N ALA A 111 12.45 -3.13 7.82
CA ALA A 111 12.09 -2.80 9.19
C ALA A 111 13.29 -2.34 10.01
N VAL A 112 14.46 -2.98 9.83
CA VAL A 112 15.71 -2.55 10.50
C VAL A 112 16.09 -1.14 10.05
N TYR A 113 16.08 -0.88 8.74
CA TYR A 113 16.35 0.44 8.20
C TYR A 113 15.39 1.49 8.76
N TRP A 114 14.10 1.17 8.81
CA TRP A 114 13.06 2.06 9.33
C TRP A 114 13.29 2.39 10.81
N ASN A 115 13.63 1.36 11.61
CA ASN A 115 13.90 1.56 13.05
C ASN A 115 15.11 2.44 13.29
N VAL A 116 16.18 2.28 12.49
CA VAL A 116 17.37 3.13 12.57
C VAL A 116 17.01 4.58 12.23
N SER A 117 16.24 4.79 11.15
CA SER A 117 15.79 6.11 10.74
C SER A 117 14.93 6.78 11.81
N ASN A 118 14.03 6.03 12.44
CA ASN A 118 13.18 6.53 13.53
C ASN A 118 13.99 6.86 14.78
N LEU A 119 14.99 6.05 15.11
CA LEU A 119 15.88 6.32 16.23
C LEU A 119 16.62 7.64 16.02
N LEU A 120 17.15 7.86 14.82
CA LEU A 120 17.82 9.13 14.49
C LEU A 120 16.85 10.32 14.57
N GLY A 121 15.61 10.12 14.15
CA GLY A 121 14.55 11.12 14.26
C GLY A 121 14.24 11.47 15.71
N ARG A 122 14.22 10.48 16.60
CA ARG A 122 14.00 10.69 18.04
C ARG A 122 15.12 11.50 18.68
N VAL A 123 16.37 11.19 18.31
CA VAL A 123 17.53 11.93 18.79
C VAL A 123 17.43 13.41 18.41
N ARG A 124 16.79 13.71 17.29
CA ARG A 124 16.57 15.08 16.82
C ARG A 124 15.30 15.73 17.41
N GLY A 125 14.61 15.06 18.33
CA GLY A 125 13.39 15.56 18.94
C GLY A 125 12.14 15.51 18.07
N LYS A 126 12.17 14.73 17.01
CA LYS A 126 11.05 14.57 16.07
C LYS A 126 10.36 13.22 16.29
N ALA A 127 9.96 12.93 17.52
CA ALA A 127 9.17 11.72 17.77
C ALA A 127 7.79 11.87 17.10
N ASP A 128 7.49 10.97 16.20
CA ASP A 128 6.15 10.90 15.60
C ASP A 128 5.31 9.96 16.46
N ASP A 129 4.38 10.53 17.23
CA ASP A 129 3.45 9.80 18.08
C ASP A 129 2.18 9.39 17.33
N SER A 130 2.15 9.57 16.01
CA SER A 130 0.99 9.20 15.19
C SER A 130 0.71 7.70 15.29
N PRO A 131 -0.55 7.30 15.45
CA PRO A 131 -0.89 5.88 15.47
C PRO A 131 -0.56 5.24 14.12
N GLU A 132 -0.15 3.98 14.17
CA GLU A 132 0.09 3.21 12.96
C GLU A 132 -1.19 3.19 12.11
N THR A 133 -1.05 3.48 10.83
CA THR A 133 -2.14 3.53 9.88
C THR A 133 -1.86 2.56 8.74
N ALA A 134 -2.90 1.90 8.28
CA ALA A 134 -2.83 1.05 7.09
C ALA A 134 -4.02 1.33 6.18
N ILE A 135 -3.88 0.92 4.94
CA ILE A 135 -4.93 1.00 3.94
C ILE A 135 -5.41 -0.41 3.66
N LEU A 136 -6.71 -0.62 3.70
CA LEU A 136 -7.33 -1.83 3.19
C LEU A 136 -8.12 -1.46 1.94
N PHE A 137 -7.93 -2.21 0.85
CA PHE A 137 -8.72 -1.98 -0.35
C PHE A 137 -9.39 -3.27 -0.80
N ARG A 138 -10.60 -3.13 -1.35
CA ARG A 138 -11.39 -4.23 -1.89
C ARG A 138 -11.62 -3.96 -3.37
N LEU A 139 -11.35 -4.98 -4.20
CA LEU A 139 -11.60 -4.86 -5.64
C LEU A 139 -13.10 -4.76 -5.91
N VAL A 140 -13.45 -3.88 -6.84
CA VAL A 140 -14.83 -3.64 -7.25
C VAL A 140 -15.06 -4.34 -8.58
N ALA A 141 -16.15 -5.09 -8.65
CA ALA A 141 -16.51 -5.80 -9.86
C ALA A 141 -16.92 -4.84 -10.99
#